data_1864389c0e5c3bf9134eb1504fc28eb5
#
_entry.id   1864389c0e5c3bf9134eb1504fc28eb5
#
_cell.length_a   1.000
_cell.length_b   1.000
_cell.length_c   1.000
_cell.angle_alpha   90.00
_cell.angle_beta   90.00
_cell.angle_gamma   90.00
#
_symmetry.space_group_name_H-M   'P 1'
#
loop_
_entity.id
_entity.type
_entity.pdbx_description
1 polymer ?
#
loop_
_entity_poly.entity_id
_entity_poly.type
_entity_poly.pdbx_seq_one_letter_code
_entity_poly.pdbx_strand_id
1 'polypeptide(L)'
;MAIVRHKQPPLRRLMMYGVDHVRQAFASLGELWRNPLASLMTLAVLGVSLALPSCFHVLLKNAEVVEGSWQTSSQISLYLRKDLPEQSILDMKQRILLYPEVESVTYMNRDEALKEFREISGFGDALDYLDSNPLPPVLSVIPDPRWQNPEGAAELLAKLENEPGIEQGKLDLQWLTRLQGIMNLLRHTITGIAVLLLSAVLLIVGNTLRLNILNQRSEIEVLKLVGATDAFIHRPFLYTGIWFGVIGGMLAWWLTEVMVIWSEGVVKELAGLYNSNFRVVGMGAIDGINLVL
;
A
#
# COMPACT_ATOMS: atom_id res chain seq x y z
N MET A 1 -42.96 50.74 20.25
CA MET A 1 -42.28 50.74 18.96
C MET A 1 -42.01 49.30 18.54
N ALA A 2 -42.86 48.73 17.65
CA ALA A 2 -42.78 47.31 17.27
C ALA A 2 -41.67 47.11 16.25
N ILE A 3 -40.67 46.33 16.61
CA ILE A 3 -39.57 45.93 15.72
C ILE A 3 -40.13 44.94 14.69
N VAL A 4 -40.35 45.41 13.45
CA VAL A 4 -40.77 44.60 12.30
C VAL A 4 -39.60 43.62 11.97
N ARG A 5 -39.73 42.37 12.39
CA ARG A 5 -38.86 41.26 11.96
C ARG A 5 -39.10 41.00 10.46
N HIS A 6 -38.29 41.59 9.59
CA HIS A 6 -38.28 41.21 8.19
C HIS A 6 -37.84 39.76 8.05
N LYS A 7 -38.79 38.86 7.70
CA LYS A 7 -38.49 37.47 7.32
C LYS A 7 -37.65 37.48 6.04
N GLN A 8 -36.36 37.24 6.19
CA GLN A 8 -35.46 37.09 5.07
C GLN A 8 -35.82 35.85 4.23
N PRO A 9 -35.74 35.89 2.89
CA PRO A 9 -36.08 34.76 2.04
C PRO A 9 -35.14 33.58 2.33
N PRO A 10 -35.65 32.32 2.29
CA PRO A 10 -34.90 31.12 2.69
C PRO A 10 -33.55 30.95 1.92
N LEU A 11 -33.51 31.32 0.65
CA LEU A 11 -32.31 31.29 -0.17
C LEU A 11 -31.19 32.20 0.38
N ARG A 12 -31.53 33.41 0.83
CA ARG A 12 -30.57 34.33 1.42
C ARG A 12 -30.05 33.89 2.76
N ARG A 13 -30.84 33.14 3.54
CA ARG A 13 -30.40 32.48 4.78
C ARG A 13 -29.40 31.37 4.49
N LEU A 14 -29.62 30.55 3.46
CA LEU A 14 -28.71 29.49 3.04
C LEU A 14 -27.38 30.06 2.53
N MET A 15 -27.42 31.12 1.71
CA MET A 15 -26.21 31.81 1.24
C MET A 15 -25.44 32.45 2.39
N MET A 16 -26.11 33.16 3.31
CA MET A 16 -25.45 33.75 4.47
C MET A 16 -24.84 32.67 5.38
N TYR A 17 -25.53 31.54 5.57
CA TYR A 17 -25.00 30.40 6.32
C TYR A 17 -23.70 29.87 5.71
N GLY A 18 -23.64 29.69 4.38
CA GLY A 18 -22.42 29.28 3.67
C GLY A 18 -21.29 30.31 3.78
N VAL A 19 -21.59 31.58 3.61
CA VAL A 19 -20.60 32.67 3.75
C VAL A 19 -20.04 32.74 5.17
N ASP A 20 -20.89 32.56 6.18
CA ASP A 20 -20.45 32.56 7.58
C ASP A 20 -19.52 31.36 7.90
N HIS A 21 -19.78 30.19 7.32
CA HIS A 21 -18.89 29.03 7.47
C HIS A 21 -17.53 29.28 6.83
N VAL A 22 -17.49 29.79 5.59
CA VAL A 22 -16.26 30.13 4.89
C VAL A 22 -15.48 31.21 5.65
N ARG A 23 -16.15 32.25 6.11
CA ARG A 23 -15.52 33.32 6.90
C ARG A 23 -14.93 32.80 8.20
N GLN A 24 -15.64 31.92 8.91
CA GLN A 24 -15.15 31.32 10.16
C GLN A 24 -13.98 30.36 9.91
N ALA A 25 -13.99 29.60 8.79
CA ALA A 25 -12.88 28.76 8.41
C ALA A 25 -11.59 29.58 8.16
N PHE A 26 -11.69 30.69 7.43
CA PHE A 26 -10.53 31.56 7.23
C PHE A 26 -10.11 32.32 8.50
N ALA A 27 -11.07 32.72 9.34
CA ALA A 27 -10.75 33.36 10.62
C ALA A 27 -9.99 32.40 11.57
N SER A 28 -10.37 31.12 11.59
CA SER A 28 -9.69 30.11 12.41
C SER A 28 -8.27 29.80 11.93
N LEU A 29 -7.98 29.97 10.62
CA LEU A 29 -6.61 29.90 10.10
C LEU A 29 -5.73 31.02 10.68
N GLY A 30 -6.29 32.24 10.83
CA GLY A 30 -5.59 33.36 11.47
C GLY A 30 -5.24 33.10 12.94
N GLU A 31 -6.00 32.26 13.63
CA GLU A 31 -5.74 31.90 15.02
C GLU A 31 -4.49 31.01 15.18
N LEU A 32 -4.18 30.16 14.18
CA LEU A 32 -2.92 29.41 14.14
C LEU A 32 -1.70 30.35 14.13
N TRP A 33 -1.81 31.55 13.60
CA TRP A 33 -0.75 32.55 13.57
C TRP A 33 -0.63 33.38 14.84
N ARG A 34 -1.64 33.36 15.72
CA ARG A 34 -1.58 34.05 17.03
C ARG A 34 -0.63 33.38 18.00
N ASN A 35 -0.51 32.03 17.92
CA ASN A 35 0.40 31.23 18.74
C ASN A 35 1.30 30.36 17.85
N PRO A 36 2.24 30.95 17.09
CA PRO A 36 2.93 30.26 16.00
C PRO A 36 3.77 29.08 16.52
N LEU A 37 4.42 29.21 17.66
CA LEU A 37 5.28 28.16 18.21
C LEU A 37 4.46 26.92 18.63
N ALA A 38 3.34 27.12 19.34
CA ALA A 38 2.48 26.02 19.75
C ALA A 38 1.81 25.32 18.55
N SER A 39 1.35 26.10 17.58
CA SER A 39 0.76 25.57 16.34
C SER A 39 1.78 24.80 15.52
N LEU A 40 3.01 25.32 15.37
CA LEU A 40 4.09 24.64 14.66
C LEU A 40 4.47 23.31 15.33
N MET A 41 4.60 23.31 16.66
CA MET A 41 4.90 22.05 17.39
C MET A 41 3.78 21.03 17.22
N THR A 42 2.52 21.44 17.30
CA THR A 42 1.39 20.54 17.09
C THR A 42 1.40 19.99 15.65
N LEU A 43 1.59 20.85 14.65
CA LEU A 43 1.68 20.43 13.23
C LEU A 43 2.87 19.51 12.97
N ALA A 44 4.03 19.76 13.58
CA ALA A 44 5.19 18.90 13.44
C ALA A 44 4.92 17.50 14.02
N VAL A 45 4.33 17.43 15.22
CA VAL A 45 3.97 16.15 15.83
C VAL A 45 2.93 15.41 14.98
N LEU A 46 1.89 16.12 14.50
CA LEU A 46 0.87 15.53 13.62
C LEU A 46 1.49 15.02 12.31
N GLY A 47 2.30 15.86 11.66
CA GLY A 47 2.97 15.51 10.42
C GLY A 47 3.85 14.26 10.55
N VAL A 48 4.69 14.19 11.58
CA VAL A 48 5.55 13.03 11.84
C VAL A 48 4.72 11.80 12.22
N SER A 49 3.70 11.95 13.06
CA SER A 49 2.84 10.84 13.48
C SER A 49 2.04 10.23 12.33
N LEU A 50 1.61 11.04 11.36
CA LEU A 50 0.93 10.56 10.17
C LEU A 50 1.90 10.09 9.06
N ALA A 51 3.10 10.68 8.99
CA ALA A 51 4.11 10.26 8.03
C ALA A 51 4.59 8.82 8.28
N LEU A 52 4.67 8.41 9.54
CA LEU A 52 5.19 7.08 9.90
C LEU A 52 4.31 5.93 9.35
N PRO A 53 2.98 5.89 9.56
CA PRO A 53 2.11 4.91 8.90
C PRO A 53 2.17 4.99 7.37
N SER A 54 2.29 6.20 6.82
CA SER A 54 2.39 6.42 5.37
C SER A 54 3.67 5.85 4.79
N CYS A 55 4.81 6.01 5.47
CA CYS A 55 6.08 5.39 5.09
C CYS A 55 5.99 3.86 5.14
N PHE A 56 5.35 3.31 6.18
CA PHE A 56 5.13 1.87 6.26
C PHE A 56 4.19 1.35 5.15
N HIS A 57 3.16 2.11 4.80
CA HIS A 57 2.28 1.76 3.67
C HIS A 57 3.06 1.72 2.35
N VAL A 58 3.92 2.72 2.08
CA VAL A 58 4.80 2.74 0.91
C VAL A 58 5.77 1.56 0.93
N LEU A 59 6.34 1.23 2.09
CA LEU A 59 7.25 0.10 2.25
C LEU A 59 6.54 -1.22 1.95
N LEU A 60 5.32 -1.41 2.44
CA LEU A 60 4.50 -2.58 2.15
C LEU A 60 4.17 -2.69 0.66
N LYS A 61 3.75 -1.59 0.04
CA LYS A 61 3.47 -1.52 -1.41
C LYS A 61 4.70 -1.90 -2.25
N ASN A 62 5.89 -1.46 -1.85
CA ASN A 62 7.13 -1.84 -2.52
C ASN A 62 7.53 -3.30 -2.25
N ALA A 63 7.25 -3.82 -1.06
CA ALA A 63 7.45 -5.24 -0.76
C ALA A 63 6.53 -6.13 -1.62
N GLU A 64 5.27 -5.73 -1.84
CA GLU A 64 4.33 -6.41 -2.75
C GLU A 64 4.80 -6.36 -4.22
N VAL A 65 5.43 -5.25 -4.66
CA VAL A 65 6.03 -5.16 -6.01
C VAL A 65 7.23 -6.10 -6.15
N VAL A 66 8.07 -6.19 -5.11
CA VAL A 66 9.19 -7.14 -5.07
C VAL A 66 8.68 -8.59 -5.05
N GLU A 67 7.64 -8.87 -4.26
CA GLU A 67 6.96 -10.16 -4.25
C GLU A 67 6.47 -10.53 -5.66
N GLY A 68 5.81 -9.60 -6.37
CA GLY A 68 5.39 -9.78 -7.76
C GLY A 68 6.55 -9.99 -8.75
N SER A 69 7.72 -9.41 -8.50
CA SER A 69 8.92 -9.65 -9.32
C SER A 69 9.59 -10.99 -9.03
N TRP A 70 9.36 -11.57 -7.86
CA TRP A 70 9.73 -12.96 -7.52
C TRP A 70 8.68 -13.98 -8.00
N GLN A 71 7.97 -13.65 -9.09
CA GLN A 71 7.01 -14.55 -9.76
C GLN A 71 7.59 -15.93 -10.09
N THR A 72 8.92 -16.05 -10.17
CA THR A 72 9.62 -17.33 -10.24
C THR A 72 9.33 -18.23 -9.03
N SER A 73 8.92 -17.68 -7.88
CA SER A 73 8.63 -18.47 -6.66
C SER A 73 7.24 -19.09 -6.65
N SER A 74 6.31 -18.56 -7.44
CA SER A 74 4.96 -19.12 -7.64
C SER A 74 4.87 -20.02 -8.87
N GLN A 75 6.01 -20.26 -9.55
CA GLN A 75 6.08 -21.05 -10.76
C GLN A 75 5.82 -22.51 -10.47
N ILE A 76 4.86 -23.11 -11.18
CA ILE A 76 4.59 -24.55 -11.15
C ILE A 76 5.47 -25.20 -12.22
N SER A 77 6.44 -26.01 -11.80
CA SER A 77 7.27 -26.79 -12.70
C SER A 77 6.66 -28.14 -12.96
N LEU A 78 6.22 -28.35 -14.21
CA LEU A 78 5.65 -29.62 -14.66
C LEU A 78 6.73 -30.41 -15.38
N TYR A 79 7.15 -31.52 -14.79
CA TYR A 79 8.07 -32.47 -15.40
C TYR A 79 7.30 -33.40 -16.31
N LEU A 80 7.71 -33.45 -17.57
CA LEU A 80 7.03 -34.23 -18.58
C LEU A 80 7.71 -35.59 -18.75
N ARG A 81 6.94 -36.56 -19.24
CA ARG A 81 7.49 -37.87 -19.60
C ARG A 81 8.52 -37.72 -20.74
N LYS A 82 9.62 -38.45 -20.62
CA LYS A 82 10.76 -38.36 -21.56
C LYS A 82 10.46 -38.85 -22.96
N ASP A 83 9.40 -39.67 -23.13
CA ASP A 83 8.98 -40.31 -24.38
C ASP A 83 7.97 -39.49 -25.18
N LEU A 84 7.57 -38.29 -24.72
CA LEU A 84 6.62 -37.44 -25.39
C LEU A 84 7.20 -36.81 -26.67
N PRO A 85 6.49 -36.89 -27.81
CA PRO A 85 6.84 -36.12 -28.98
C PRO A 85 6.77 -34.61 -28.71
N GLU A 86 7.69 -33.85 -29.29
CA GLU A 86 7.75 -32.40 -29.11
C GLU A 86 6.44 -31.68 -29.52
N GLN A 87 5.81 -32.17 -30.61
CA GLN A 87 4.52 -31.62 -31.05
C GLN A 87 3.44 -31.78 -29.96
N SER A 88 3.39 -32.92 -29.28
CA SER A 88 2.43 -33.16 -28.20
C SER A 88 2.68 -32.24 -26.99
N ILE A 89 3.94 -31.87 -26.72
CA ILE A 89 4.30 -30.91 -25.68
C ILE A 89 3.82 -29.51 -26.06
N LEU A 90 4.01 -29.10 -27.32
CA LEU A 90 3.54 -27.80 -27.81
C LEU A 90 2.01 -27.70 -27.79
N ASP A 91 1.30 -28.77 -28.17
CA ASP A 91 -0.16 -28.82 -28.09
C ASP A 91 -0.65 -28.75 -26.63
N MET A 92 0.05 -29.43 -25.68
CA MET A 92 -0.22 -29.35 -24.24
C MET A 92 0.01 -27.94 -23.73
N LYS A 93 1.12 -27.29 -24.09
CA LYS A 93 1.41 -25.89 -23.76
C LYS A 93 0.26 -24.97 -24.17
N GLN A 94 -0.25 -25.13 -25.39
CA GLN A 94 -1.36 -24.31 -25.88
C GLN A 94 -2.65 -24.57 -25.11
N ARG A 95 -2.96 -25.84 -24.77
CA ARG A 95 -4.14 -26.15 -23.94
C ARG A 95 -4.06 -25.53 -22.54
N ILE A 96 -2.91 -25.66 -21.88
CA ILE A 96 -2.69 -25.11 -20.55
C ILE A 96 -2.78 -23.58 -20.57
N LEU A 97 -2.29 -22.92 -21.62
CA LEU A 97 -2.38 -21.46 -21.76
C LEU A 97 -3.82 -20.95 -21.88
N LEU A 98 -4.78 -21.82 -22.26
CA LEU A 98 -6.20 -21.45 -22.33
C LEU A 98 -6.92 -21.53 -20.96
N TYR A 99 -6.25 -22.00 -19.93
CA TYR A 99 -6.85 -22.03 -18.60
C TYR A 99 -6.91 -20.61 -18.00
N PRO A 100 -8.08 -20.17 -17.50
CA PRO A 100 -8.23 -18.83 -16.94
C PRO A 100 -7.38 -18.59 -15.68
N GLU A 101 -6.88 -19.68 -15.07
CA GLU A 101 -6.00 -19.66 -13.92
C GLU A 101 -4.52 -19.47 -14.27
N VAL A 102 -4.18 -19.43 -15.58
CA VAL A 102 -2.80 -19.41 -16.09
C VAL A 102 -2.50 -18.10 -16.79
N GLU A 103 -1.44 -17.42 -16.37
CA GLU A 103 -0.92 -16.22 -17.01
C GLU A 103 0.01 -16.53 -18.18
N SER A 104 0.95 -17.44 -17.95
CA SER A 104 1.93 -17.81 -18.98
C SER A 104 2.43 -19.24 -18.83
N VAL A 105 2.90 -19.83 -19.94
CA VAL A 105 3.51 -21.16 -19.98
C VAL A 105 4.78 -21.09 -20.82
N THR A 106 5.91 -21.45 -20.21
CA THR A 106 7.21 -21.52 -20.87
C THR A 106 7.62 -22.98 -21.01
N TYR A 107 8.03 -23.37 -22.21
CA TYR A 107 8.60 -24.68 -22.48
C TYR A 107 10.12 -24.62 -22.45
N MET A 108 10.73 -25.51 -21.71
CA MET A 108 12.17 -25.70 -21.65
C MET A 108 12.46 -27.14 -22.11
N ASN A 109 13.21 -27.24 -23.21
CA ASN A 109 13.60 -28.55 -23.70
C ASN A 109 14.71 -29.17 -22.82
N ARG A 110 15.01 -30.45 -23.03
CA ARG A 110 15.97 -31.20 -22.19
C ARG A 110 17.39 -30.61 -22.23
N ASP A 111 17.81 -30.11 -23.40
CA ASP A 111 19.16 -29.57 -23.59
C ASP A 111 19.31 -28.17 -22.99
N GLU A 112 18.25 -27.36 -23.07
CA GLU A 112 18.17 -26.07 -22.37
C GLU A 112 18.15 -26.28 -20.87
N ALA A 113 17.36 -27.23 -20.35
CA ALA A 113 17.32 -27.55 -18.93
C ALA A 113 18.69 -28.02 -18.41
N LEU A 114 19.45 -28.80 -19.20
CA LEU A 114 20.79 -29.20 -18.85
C LEU A 114 21.76 -28.05 -18.81
N LYS A 115 21.67 -27.14 -19.79
CA LYS A 115 22.53 -25.94 -19.84
C LYS A 115 22.28 -25.03 -18.65
N GLU A 116 21.02 -24.77 -18.33
CA GLU A 116 20.65 -23.94 -17.19
C GLU A 116 21.07 -24.60 -15.87
N PHE A 117 20.88 -25.90 -15.74
CA PHE A 117 21.32 -26.64 -14.55
C PHE A 117 22.84 -26.57 -14.36
N ARG A 118 23.64 -26.64 -15.45
CA ARG A 118 25.10 -26.48 -15.38
C ARG A 118 25.52 -25.10 -14.89
N GLU A 119 24.83 -24.05 -15.34
CA GLU A 119 25.16 -22.67 -14.99
C GLU A 119 24.80 -22.34 -13.53
N ILE A 120 23.67 -22.89 -13.04
CA ILE A 120 23.13 -22.51 -11.72
C ILE A 120 23.56 -23.47 -10.60
N SER A 121 23.67 -24.79 -10.87
CA SER A 121 23.89 -25.77 -9.81
C SER A 121 25.31 -25.87 -9.29
N GLY A 122 26.31 -25.40 -10.05
CA GLY A 122 27.73 -25.63 -9.77
C GLY A 122 28.20 -27.09 -9.91
N PHE A 123 27.32 -28.01 -10.35
CA PHE A 123 27.62 -29.44 -10.58
C PHE A 123 27.88 -29.76 -12.06
N GLY A 124 28.25 -28.77 -12.87
CA GLY A 124 28.50 -28.92 -14.32
C GLY A 124 29.44 -30.08 -14.65
N ASP A 125 30.57 -30.17 -13.94
CA ASP A 125 31.58 -31.20 -14.15
C ASP A 125 31.07 -32.63 -13.82
N ALA A 126 30.14 -32.77 -12.88
CA ALA A 126 29.58 -34.07 -12.51
C ALA A 126 28.64 -34.62 -13.60
N LEU A 127 28.00 -33.75 -14.38
CA LEU A 127 27.13 -34.13 -15.48
C LEU A 127 27.88 -34.69 -16.68
N ASP A 128 29.17 -34.36 -16.85
CA ASP A 128 30.02 -34.85 -17.95
C ASP A 128 30.36 -36.34 -17.81
N TYR A 129 30.13 -36.91 -16.61
CA TYR A 129 30.28 -38.37 -16.37
C TYR A 129 29.01 -39.19 -16.69
N LEU A 130 27.93 -38.54 -17.14
CA LEU A 130 26.68 -39.22 -17.52
C LEU A 130 26.64 -39.53 -19.02
N ASP A 131 26.31 -40.75 -19.39
CA ASP A 131 26.22 -41.17 -20.79
C ASP A 131 25.08 -40.49 -21.58
N SER A 132 24.10 -39.95 -20.89
CA SER A 132 22.96 -39.29 -21.51
C SER A 132 22.35 -38.21 -20.58
N ASN A 133 21.67 -37.22 -21.18
CA ASN A 133 20.97 -36.19 -20.42
C ASN A 133 19.88 -36.82 -19.53
N PRO A 134 20.01 -36.74 -18.19
CA PRO A 134 19.05 -37.34 -17.25
C PRO A 134 17.77 -36.52 -17.09
N LEU A 135 17.79 -35.23 -17.48
CA LEU A 135 16.71 -34.29 -17.19
C LEU A 135 15.50 -34.54 -18.13
N PRO A 136 14.27 -34.49 -17.61
CA PRO A 136 13.06 -34.46 -18.43
C PRO A 136 12.84 -33.08 -19.04
N PRO A 137 12.00 -32.95 -20.07
CA PRO A 137 11.51 -31.67 -20.52
C PRO A 137 10.57 -31.06 -19.47
N VAL A 138 10.53 -29.73 -19.37
CA VAL A 138 9.80 -29.00 -18.32
C VAL A 138 8.86 -27.99 -18.94
N LEU A 139 7.62 -27.93 -18.47
CA LEU A 139 6.71 -26.82 -18.67
C LEU A 139 6.64 -26.00 -17.37
N SER A 140 7.06 -24.77 -17.45
CA SER A 140 6.98 -23.80 -16.37
C SER A 140 5.69 -22.98 -16.51
N VAL A 141 4.75 -23.16 -15.60
CA VAL A 141 3.45 -22.48 -15.58
C VAL A 141 3.45 -21.41 -14.53
N ILE A 142 3.15 -20.17 -14.93
CA ILE A 142 2.94 -19.04 -14.02
C ILE A 142 1.44 -18.87 -13.83
N PRO A 143 0.90 -19.00 -12.61
CA PRO A 143 -0.52 -18.76 -12.34
C PRO A 143 -0.89 -17.29 -12.52
N ASP A 144 -2.15 -17.01 -12.89
CA ASP A 144 -2.73 -15.66 -12.86
C ASP A 144 -2.61 -15.08 -11.43
N PRO A 145 -2.39 -13.77 -11.25
CA PRO A 145 -2.22 -13.13 -9.94
C PRO A 145 -3.30 -13.47 -8.89
N ARG A 146 -4.52 -13.76 -9.34
CA ARG A 146 -5.62 -14.17 -8.45
C ARG A 146 -5.45 -15.59 -7.88
N TRP A 147 -4.62 -16.41 -8.54
CA TRP A 147 -4.35 -17.82 -8.21
C TRP A 147 -2.94 -18.06 -7.66
N GLN A 148 -2.16 -16.98 -7.45
CA GLN A 148 -0.81 -17.05 -6.89
C GLN A 148 -0.78 -17.26 -5.35
N ASN A 149 -1.94 -17.36 -4.69
CA ASN A 149 -2.01 -17.75 -3.29
C ASN A 149 -1.83 -19.27 -3.12
N PRO A 150 -1.40 -19.77 -1.93
CA PRO A 150 -1.12 -21.18 -1.72
C PRO A 150 -2.27 -22.12 -2.05
N GLU A 151 -3.50 -21.71 -1.77
CA GLU A 151 -4.71 -22.53 -2.02
C GLU A 151 -5.00 -22.62 -3.52
N GLY A 152 -5.02 -21.48 -4.23
CA GLY A 152 -5.25 -21.42 -5.67
C GLY A 152 -4.13 -22.11 -6.46
N ALA A 153 -2.87 -21.89 -6.08
CA ALA A 153 -1.73 -22.53 -6.72
C ALA A 153 -1.72 -24.05 -6.51
N ALA A 154 -2.15 -24.54 -5.33
CA ALA A 154 -2.30 -25.98 -5.07
C ALA A 154 -3.46 -26.59 -5.88
N GLU A 155 -4.58 -25.89 -6.02
CA GLU A 155 -5.72 -26.31 -6.84
C GLU A 155 -5.32 -26.41 -8.32
N LEU A 156 -4.63 -25.38 -8.82
CA LEU A 156 -4.11 -25.38 -10.21
C LEU A 156 -3.09 -26.51 -10.42
N LEU A 157 -2.17 -26.76 -9.48
CA LEU A 157 -1.23 -27.86 -9.54
C LEU A 157 -1.96 -29.20 -9.67
N ALA A 158 -2.94 -29.46 -8.80
CA ALA A 158 -3.73 -30.69 -8.83
C ALA A 158 -4.48 -30.87 -10.15
N LYS A 159 -4.97 -29.77 -10.75
CA LYS A 159 -5.61 -29.78 -12.06
C LYS A 159 -4.62 -30.10 -13.18
N LEU A 160 -3.42 -29.51 -13.14
CA LEU A 160 -2.37 -29.72 -14.13
C LEU A 160 -1.78 -31.12 -14.07
N GLU A 161 -1.60 -31.71 -12.88
CA GLU A 161 -1.11 -33.08 -12.73
C GLU A 161 -2.03 -34.15 -13.35
N ASN A 162 -3.30 -33.81 -13.56
CA ASN A 162 -4.24 -34.71 -14.26
C ASN A 162 -4.11 -34.67 -15.80
N GLU A 163 -3.30 -33.77 -16.36
CA GLU A 163 -3.07 -33.70 -17.81
C GLU A 163 -2.23 -34.88 -18.28
N PRO A 164 -2.64 -35.55 -19.39
CA PRO A 164 -1.89 -36.66 -19.95
C PRO A 164 -0.48 -36.24 -20.40
N GLY A 165 0.54 -36.93 -19.91
CA GLY A 165 1.94 -36.67 -20.27
C GLY A 165 2.74 -35.93 -19.21
N ILE A 166 2.11 -35.44 -18.16
CA ILE A 166 2.78 -34.89 -16.98
C ILE A 166 3.16 -36.06 -16.07
N GLU A 167 4.42 -36.14 -15.70
CA GLU A 167 4.94 -37.16 -14.79
C GLU A 167 4.84 -36.67 -13.33
N GLN A 168 5.17 -35.39 -13.11
CA GLN A 168 5.14 -34.79 -11.78
C GLN A 168 5.03 -33.27 -11.91
N GLY A 169 4.20 -32.65 -11.06
CA GLY A 169 4.20 -31.22 -10.83
C GLY A 169 4.96 -30.87 -9.54
N LYS A 170 5.74 -29.81 -9.56
CA LYS A 170 6.40 -29.25 -8.37
C LYS A 170 6.03 -27.80 -8.18
N LEU A 171 5.62 -27.49 -6.95
CA LEU A 171 5.37 -26.14 -6.46
C LEU A 171 5.87 -26.07 -5.02
N ASP A 172 6.64 -25.06 -4.68
CA ASP A 172 7.06 -24.85 -3.29
C ASP A 172 5.96 -24.15 -2.48
N LEU A 173 4.93 -24.92 -2.14
CA LEU A 173 3.82 -24.45 -1.30
C LEU A 173 4.29 -23.99 0.09
N GLN A 174 5.37 -24.56 0.64
CA GLN A 174 5.86 -24.16 1.95
C GLN A 174 6.46 -22.77 1.91
N TRP A 175 7.19 -22.43 0.83
CA TRP A 175 7.73 -21.10 0.62
C TRP A 175 6.62 -20.07 0.47
N LEU A 176 5.63 -20.33 -0.39
CA LEU A 176 4.47 -19.44 -0.59
C LEU A 176 3.72 -19.18 0.72
N THR A 177 3.45 -20.24 1.49
CA THR A 177 2.75 -20.13 2.79
C THR A 177 3.56 -19.30 3.78
N ARG A 178 4.88 -19.49 3.85
CA ARG A 178 5.77 -18.71 4.72
C ARG A 178 5.81 -17.25 4.31
N LEU A 179 5.94 -16.97 2.99
CA LEU A 179 5.96 -15.62 2.45
C LEU A 179 4.67 -14.89 2.77
N GLN A 180 3.51 -15.50 2.48
CA GLN A 180 2.21 -14.94 2.86
C GLN A 180 2.07 -14.72 4.37
N GLY A 181 2.55 -15.63 5.18
CA GLY A 181 2.57 -15.49 6.64
C GLY A 181 3.33 -14.24 7.09
N ILE A 182 4.50 -14.00 6.50
CA ILE A 182 5.33 -12.81 6.76
C ILE A 182 4.61 -11.54 6.31
N MET A 183 4.05 -11.53 5.09
CA MET A 183 3.33 -10.36 4.56
C MET A 183 2.09 -10.03 5.40
N ASN A 184 1.34 -11.04 5.82
CA ASN A 184 0.19 -10.85 6.71
C ASN A 184 0.61 -10.31 8.09
N LEU A 185 1.70 -10.82 8.66
CA LEU A 185 2.25 -10.30 9.92
C LEU A 185 2.64 -8.83 9.78
N LEU A 186 3.36 -8.46 8.71
CA LEU A 186 3.74 -7.07 8.42
C LEU A 186 2.49 -6.18 8.29
N ARG A 187 1.49 -6.61 7.51
CA ARG A 187 0.24 -5.87 7.31
C ARG A 187 -0.51 -5.64 8.62
N HIS A 188 -0.65 -6.66 9.45
CA HIS A 188 -1.31 -6.52 10.77
C HIS A 188 -0.52 -5.62 11.71
N THR A 189 0.80 -5.73 11.74
CA THR A 189 1.68 -4.89 12.56
C THR A 189 1.57 -3.43 12.15
N ILE A 190 1.65 -3.14 10.85
CA ILE A 190 1.51 -1.78 10.29
C ILE A 190 0.15 -1.19 10.63
N THR A 191 -0.93 -1.98 10.46
CA THR A 191 -2.29 -1.54 10.81
C THR A 191 -2.42 -1.24 12.32
N GLY A 192 -1.84 -2.09 13.16
CA GLY A 192 -1.84 -1.87 14.62
C GLY A 192 -1.12 -0.58 15.01
N ILE A 193 0.05 -0.33 14.42
CA ILE A 193 0.82 0.92 14.63
C ILE A 193 0.02 2.12 14.12
N ALA A 194 -0.60 2.03 12.95
CA ALA A 194 -1.42 3.12 12.39
C ALA A 194 -2.59 3.49 13.31
N VAL A 195 -3.32 2.49 13.84
CA VAL A 195 -4.43 2.72 14.79
C VAL A 195 -3.94 3.38 16.08
N LEU A 196 -2.80 2.92 16.61
CA LEU A 196 -2.20 3.50 17.83
C LEU A 196 -1.80 4.96 17.60
N LEU A 197 -1.12 5.25 16.49
CA LEU A 197 -0.69 6.61 16.15
C LEU A 197 -1.88 7.53 15.86
N LEU A 198 -2.91 7.05 15.17
CA LEU A 198 -4.13 7.81 14.95
C LEU A 198 -4.83 8.16 16.29
N SER A 199 -4.86 7.21 17.22
CA SER A 199 -5.38 7.45 18.57
C SER A 199 -4.57 8.53 19.31
N ALA A 200 -3.24 8.48 19.21
CA ALA A 200 -2.36 9.50 19.78
C ALA A 200 -2.60 10.88 19.15
N VAL A 201 -2.76 10.96 17.83
CA VAL A 201 -3.11 12.18 17.10
C VAL A 201 -4.42 12.78 17.63
N LEU A 202 -5.47 11.97 17.77
CA LEU A 202 -6.77 12.42 18.30
C LEU A 202 -6.64 12.98 19.73
N LEU A 203 -5.84 12.34 20.59
CA LEU A 203 -5.57 12.82 21.96
C LEU A 203 -4.81 14.15 21.96
N ILE A 204 -3.81 14.30 21.10
CA ILE A 204 -3.00 15.53 20.99
C ILE A 204 -3.87 16.69 20.49
N VAL A 205 -4.64 16.48 19.41
CA VAL A 205 -5.55 17.50 18.86
C VAL A 205 -6.61 17.88 19.91
N GLY A 206 -7.23 16.88 20.55
CA GLY A 206 -8.22 17.09 21.60
C GLY A 206 -7.66 17.91 22.78
N ASN A 207 -6.44 17.60 23.23
CA ASN A 207 -5.78 18.37 24.29
C ASN A 207 -5.43 19.80 23.86
N THR A 208 -4.92 19.96 22.62
CA THR A 208 -4.61 21.30 22.07
C THR A 208 -5.86 22.16 21.96
N LEU A 209 -6.98 21.60 21.45
CA LEU A 209 -8.25 22.32 21.40
C LEU A 209 -8.77 22.67 22.80
N ARG A 210 -8.65 21.77 23.77
CA ARG A 210 -9.03 22.04 25.16
C ARG A 210 -8.22 23.19 25.74
N LEU A 211 -6.92 23.23 25.53
CA LEU A 211 -6.07 24.33 25.99
C LEU A 211 -6.44 25.66 25.31
N ASN A 212 -6.73 25.66 24.01
CA ASN A 212 -7.18 26.86 23.30
C ASN A 212 -8.51 27.38 23.87
N ILE A 213 -9.47 26.49 24.17
CA ILE A 213 -10.74 26.87 24.81
C ILE A 213 -10.50 27.49 26.20
N LEU A 214 -9.61 26.90 26.96
CA LEU A 214 -9.25 27.44 28.30
C LEU A 214 -8.58 28.80 28.24
N ASN A 215 -7.71 29.01 27.25
CA ASN A 215 -7.03 30.29 27.04
C ASN A 215 -8.00 31.41 26.61
N GLN A 216 -9.12 31.07 25.96
CA GLN A 216 -10.13 32.02 25.49
C GLN A 216 -11.36 32.07 26.40
N ARG A 217 -11.24 31.56 27.63
CA ARG A 217 -12.36 31.44 28.56
C ARG A 217 -13.06 32.80 28.84
N SER A 218 -12.32 33.87 29.01
CA SER A 218 -12.86 35.22 29.22
C SER A 218 -13.67 35.73 28.04
N GLU A 219 -13.20 35.48 26.81
CA GLU A 219 -13.92 35.86 25.60
C GLU A 219 -15.21 35.05 25.44
N ILE A 220 -15.17 33.76 25.77
CA ILE A 220 -16.33 32.85 25.75
C ILE A 220 -17.37 33.29 26.79
N GLU A 221 -16.97 33.68 28.00
CA GLU A 221 -17.88 34.16 29.04
C GLU A 221 -18.61 35.45 28.60
N VAL A 222 -17.91 36.39 27.97
CA VAL A 222 -18.51 37.62 27.39
C VAL A 222 -19.51 37.27 26.30
N LEU A 223 -19.16 36.36 25.38
CA LEU A 223 -20.06 35.91 24.31
C LEU A 223 -21.33 35.26 24.86
N LYS A 224 -21.22 34.46 25.94
CA LYS A 224 -22.38 33.86 26.63
C LYS A 224 -23.28 34.90 27.27
N LEU A 225 -22.69 35.92 27.87
CA LEU A 225 -23.47 37.02 28.48
C LEU A 225 -24.29 37.81 27.44
N VAL A 226 -23.80 37.93 26.19
CA VAL A 226 -24.49 38.59 25.08
C VAL A 226 -25.52 37.64 24.41
N GLY A 227 -25.56 36.35 24.81
CA GLY A 227 -26.54 35.38 24.36
C GLY A 227 -26.08 34.50 23.19
N ALA A 228 -24.77 34.34 22.97
CA ALA A 228 -24.24 33.43 21.98
C ALA A 228 -24.55 31.97 22.35
N THR A 229 -24.94 31.17 21.35
CA THR A 229 -25.21 29.72 21.53
C THR A 229 -23.90 28.93 21.61
N ASP A 230 -23.92 27.80 22.34
CA ASP A 230 -22.73 26.92 22.43
C ASP A 230 -22.28 26.45 21.04
N ALA A 231 -23.20 26.16 20.13
CA ALA A 231 -22.88 25.81 18.76
C ALA A 231 -22.10 26.90 17.99
N PHE A 232 -22.38 28.18 18.26
CA PHE A 232 -21.65 29.30 17.69
C PHE A 232 -20.25 29.41 18.26
N ILE A 233 -20.10 29.21 19.56
CA ILE A 233 -18.82 29.27 20.27
C ILE A 233 -17.88 28.13 19.86
N HIS A 234 -18.40 26.92 19.62
CA HIS A 234 -17.57 25.75 19.28
C HIS A 234 -17.11 25.73 17.80
N ARG A 235 -17.80 26.41 16.88
CA ARG A 235 -17.48 26.41 15.44
C ARG A 235 -16.03 26.78 15.10
N PRO A 236 -15.43 27.84 15.61
CA PRO A 236 -14.04 28.18 15.29
C PRO A 236 -13.07 27.09 15.65
N PHE A 237 -13.26 26.43 16.79
CA PHE A 237 -12.39 25.33 17.24
C PHE A 237 -12.49 24.09 16.36
N LEU A 238 -13.66 23.77 15.81
CA LEU A 238 -13.83 22.69 14.84
C LEU A 238 -13.05 22.99 13.55
N TYR A 239 -13.10 24.21 13.05
CA TYR A 239 -12.32 24.61 11.89
C TYR A 239 -10.82 24.59 12.14
N THR A 240 -10.39 25.00 13.33
CA THR A 240 -8.99 24.87 13.74
C THR A 240 -8.54 23.42 13.72
N GLY A 241 -9.36 22.47 14.20
CA GLY A 241 -9.09 21.03 14.13
C GLY A 241 -8.97 20.54 12.69
N ILE A 242 -9.86 20.98 11.78
CA ILE A 242 -9.81 20.65 10.35
C ILE A 242 -8.49 21.17 9.74
N TRP A 243 -8.09 22.39 10.04
CA TRP A 243 -6.83 22.94 9.54
C TRP A 243 -5.61 22.17 10.03
N PHE A 244 -5.60 21.77 11.31
CA PHE A 244 -4.55 20.89 11.84
C PHE A 244 -4.49 19.58 11.07
N GLY A 245 -5.64 18.95 10.76
CA GLY A 245 -5.70 17.74 9.96
C GLY A 245 -5.16 17.93 8.54
N VAL A 246 -5.66 18.95 7.83
CA VAL A 246 -5.24 19.21 6.44
C VAL A 246 -3.76 19.55 6.35
N ILE A 247 -3.27 20.48 7.18
CA ILE A 247 -1.86 20.92 7.13
C ILE A 247 -0.96 19.79 7.63
N GLY A 248 -1.36 19.06 8.69
CA GLY A 248 -0.65 17.89 9.20
C GLY A 248 -0.57 16.76 8.18
N GLY A 249 -1.67 16.47 7.46
CA GLY A 249 -1.70 15.51 6.37
C GLY A 249 -0.82 15.90 5.19
N MET A 250 -0.84 17.17 4.78
CA MET A 250 0.06 17.68 3.74
C MET A 250 1.53 17.57 4.15
N LEU A 251 1.85 17.88 5.41
CA LEU A 251 3.20 17.74 5.95
C LEU A 251 3.63 16.26 5.97
N ALA A 252 2.74 15.37 6.38
CA ALA A 252 2.99 13.94 6.38
C ALA A 252 3.25 13.41 4.97
N TRP A 253 2.42 13.80 4.01
CA TRP A 253 2.63 13.45 2.60
C TRP A 253 3.98 13.94 2.09
N TRP A 254 4.32 15.21 2.33
CA TRP A 254 5.61 15.78 1.94
C TRP A 254 6.79 15.04 2.58
N LEU A 255 6.72 14.74 3.88
CA LEU A 255 7.76 13.97 4.58
C LEU A 255 7.93 12.57 4.00
N THR A 256 6.82 11.90 3.67
CA THR A 256 6.84 10.58 3.05
C THR A 256 7.49 10.62 1.67
N GLU A 257 7.15 11.61 0.82
CA GLU A 257 7.79 11.78 -0.49
C GLU A 257 9.28 12.07 -0.40
N VAL A 258 9.70 12.92 0.53
CA VAL A 258 11.12 13.18 0.80
C VAL A 258 11.85 11.89 1.17
N MET A 259 11.24 11.05 2.02
CA MET A 259 11.83 9.76 2.42
C MET A 259 11.90 8.77 1.25
N VAL A 260 10.88 8.74 0.38
CA VAL A 260 10.88 7.93 -0.85
C VAL A 260 12.02 8.36 -1.78
N ILE A 261 12.15 9.65 -2.06
CA ILE A 261 13.21 10.19 -2.92
C ILE A 261 14.61 9.85 -2.36
N TRP A 262 14.77 9.98 -1.04
CA TRP A 262 16.03 9.64 -0.38
C TRP A 262 16.34 8.15 -0.49
N SER A 263 15.35 7.28 -0.28
CA SER A 263 15.51 5.83 -0.38
C SER A 263 15.73 5.34 -1.82
N GLU A 264 15.17 6.02 -2.82
CA GLU A 264 15.33 5.67 -4.23
C GLU A 264 16.82 5.66 -4.67
N GLY A 265 17.64 6.58 -4.14
CA GLY A 265 19.08 6.61 -4.42
C GLY A 265 19.77 5.33 -3.95
N VAL A 266 19.52 4.91 -2.71
CA VAL A 266 20.09 3.70 -2.12
C VAL A 266 19.61 2.43 -2.82
N VAL A 267 18.31 2.38 -3.13
CA VAL A 267 17.71 1.23 -3.81
C VAL A 267 18.23 1.08 -5.23
N LYS A 268 18.42 2.16 -5.98
CA LYS A 268 19.02 2.12 -7.33
C LYS A 268 20.45 1.58 -7.32
N GLU A 269 21.24 1.96 -6.33
CA GLU A 269 22.61 1.45 -6.17
C GLU A 269 22.60 -0.07 -5.91
N LEU A 270 21.73 -0.55 -5.02
CA LEU A 270 21.57 -1.97 -4.76
C LEU A 270 21.02 -2.72 -5.98
N ALA A 271 20.00 -2.20 -6.64
CA ALA A 271 19.43 -2.81 -7.85
C ALA A 271 20.46 -2.97 -8.97
N GLY A 272 21.38 -2.00 -9.10
CA GLY A 272 22.50 -2.07 -10.05
C GLY A 272 23.46 -3.22 -9.77
N LEU A 273 23.70 -3.56 -8.49
CA LEU A 273 24.55 -4.70 -8.10
C LEU A 273 23.91 -6.06 -8.45
N TYR A 274 22.59 -6.14 -8.51
CA TYR A 274 21.84 -7.36 -8.81
C TYR A 274 21.27 -7.42 -10.24
N ASN A 275 21.70 -6.49 -11.13
CA ASN A 275 21.18 -6.38 -12.50
C ASN A 275 19.65 -6.29 -12.58
N SER A 276 19.02 -5.73 -11.57
CA SER A 276 17.56 -5.60 -11.41
C SER A 276 17.09 -4.21 -11.81
N ASN A 277 15.96 -4.13 -12.52
CA ASN A 277 15.31 -2.86 -12.89
C ASN A 277 14.29 -2.38 -11.84
N PHE A 278 14.46 -2.76 -10.58
CA PHE A 278 13.54 -2.37 -9.51
C PHE A 278 13.54 -0.85 -9.31
N ARG A 279 12.32 -0.28 -9.28
CA ARG A 279 12.09 1.14 -8.96
C ARG A 279 11.18 1.25 -7.76
N VAL A 280 11.50 2.14 -6.84
CA VAL A 280 10.64 2.43 -5.69
C VAL A 280 9.37 3.10 -6.17
N VAL A 281 8.23 2.55 -5.79
CA VAL A 281 6.92 3.12 -6.05
C VAL A 281 6.57 4.05 -4.89
N GLY A 282 6.47 5.35 -5.16
CA GLY A 282 6.09 6.36 -4.19
C GLY A 282 4.58 6.34 -3.86
N MET A 283 4.18 7.30 -3.06
CA MET A 283 2.77 7.56 -2.74
C MET A 283 2.07 8.11 -3.99
N GLY A 284 1.05 7.41 -4.48
CA GLY A 284 0.22 7.93 -5.57
C GLY A 284 -0.58 9.16 -5.13
N ALA A 285 -1.02 9.99 -6.09
CA ALA A 285 -1.85 11.16 -5.79
C ALA A 285 -3.13 10.80 -5.02
N ILE A 286 -3.72 9.64 -5.30
CA ILE A 286 -4.90 9.13 -4.58
C ILE A 286 -4.56 8.79 -3.13
N ASP A 287 -3.41 8.14 -2.88
CA ASP A 287 -2.96 7.80 -1.52
C ASP A 287 -2.69 9.08 -0.72
N GLY A 288 -2.10 10.10 -1.35
CA GLY A 288 -1.88 11.42 -0.74
C GLY A 288 -3.18 12.15 -0.40
N ILE A 289 -4.18 12.11 -1.27
CA ILE A 289 -5.51 12.71 -1.00
C ILE A 289 -6.18 12.01 0.17
N ASN A 290 -6.15 10.67 0.21
CA ASN A 290 -6.73 9.89 1.31
C ASN A 290 -6.05 10.16 2.66
N LEU A 291 -4.77 10.56 2.67
CA LEU A 291 -4.05 10.93 3.87
C LEU A 291 -4.43 12.32 4.39
N VAL A 292 -4.78 13.24 3.50
CA VAL A 292 -5.13 14.64 3.83
C VAL A 292 -6.60 14.79 4.25
N LEU A 293 -7.50 13.93 3.78
CA LEU A 293 -8.93 13.91 4.10
C LEU A 293 -9.22 13.09 5.35
#